data_fdf399b5125feb46c4996cdb73258518
#
_entry.id   fdf399b5125feb46c4996cdb73258518
#
_cell.length_a   1.000
_cell.length_b   1.000
_cell.length_c   1.000
_cell.angle_alpha   90.00
_cell.angle_beta   90.00
_cell.angle_gamma   90.00
#
_symmetry.space_group_name_H-M   'P 1'
#
loop_
_entity.id
_entity.type
_entity.pdbx_description
1 polymer ?
#
loop_
_entity_poly.entity_id
_entity_poly.type
_entity_poly.pdbx_seq_one_letter_code
_entity_poly.pdbx_strand_id
1 'polypeptide(L)'
;MDAEAVMDINKIKTLLPHRYPFLLVDKVMEVSDNYIVAIKNATFNEMHFLGHFPEEPVMPGVLHVEAMAQCAGILVLSQKEDPKAYSTYFLKIDNVKFRNKIVPGDTIVMKVMLTTPIRRGLANIKGYCFVNGKIATEAEMVAQIVKNK
;
A
#
# COMPACT_ATOMS: atom_id res chain seq x y z
N MET A 1 -6.90 -5.88 -23.14
CA MET A 1 -6.37 -4.50 -23.16
C MET A 1 -6.13 -4.08 -21.72
N ASP A 2 -4.89 -3.75 -21.40
CA ASP A 2 -4.57 -3.37 -20.03
C ASP A 2 -5.14 -1.98 -19.72
N ALA A 3 -5.73 -1.83 -18.53
CA ALA A 3 -6.24 -0.54 -18.10
C ALA A 3 -5.06 0.43 -17.88
N GLU A 4 -5.23 1.67 -18.27
CA GLU A 4 -4.22 2.70 -18.07
C GLU A 4 -4.19 3.13 -16.59
N ALA A 5 -2.98 3.27 -16.04
CA ALA A 5 -2.81 3.73 -14.67
C ALA A 5 -3.17 5.21 -14.55
N VAL A 6 -3.83 5.59 -13.45
CA VAL A 6 -4.16 7.01 -13.16
C VAL A 6 -3.02 7.73 -12.48
N MET A 7 -2.07 6.98 -11.86
CA MET A 7 -0.83 7.54 -11.32
C MET A 7 0.32 6.59 -11.62
N ASP A 8 1.39 7.14 -12.20
CA ASP A 8 2.66 6.43 -12.37
C ASP A 8 3.55 6.63 -11.15
N ILE A 9 4.75 6.02 -11.17
CA ILE A 9 5.69 6.11 -10.06
C ILE A 9 6.12 7.56 -9.78
N ASN A 10 6.21 8.39 -10.80
CA ASN A 10 6.62 9.79 -10.63
C ASN A 10 5.56 10.57 -9.84
N LYS A 11 4.28 10.34 -10.13
CA LYS A 11 3.18 10.96 -9.36
C LYS A 11 3.15 10.42 -7.93
N ILE A 12 3.32 9.11 -7.74
CA ILE A 12 3.36 8.49 -6.42
C ILE A 12 4.46 9.12 -5.55
N LYS A 13 5.64 9.35 -6.12
CA LYS A 13 6.77 9.97 -5.42
C LYS A 13 6.49 11.41 -4.97
N THR A 14 5.55 12.10 -5.58
CA THR A 14 5.14 13.43 -5.11
C THR A 14 4.23 13.36 -3.88
N LEU A 15 3.64 12.20 -3.60
CA LEU A 15 2.72 11.99 -2.48
C LEU A 15 3.38 11.28 -1.30
N LEU A 16 4.20 10.25 -1.57
CA LEU A 16 4.88 9.46 -0.55
C LEU A 16 6.36 9.87 -0.41
N PRO A 17 6.87 9.95 0.82
CA PRO A 17 8.30 10.20 1.06
C PRO A 17 9.17 8.96 0.86
N HIS A 18 8.57 7.77 0.85
CA HIS A 18 9.28 6.49 0.72
C HIS A 18 10.10 6.43 -0.57
N ARG A 19 11.25 5.76 -0.51
CA ARG A 19 12.14 5.55 -1.67
C ARG A 19 12.69 4.14 -1.63
N TYR A 20 13.35 3.72 -2.72
CA TYR A 20 14.01 2.43 -2.79
C TYR A 20 14.91 2.21 -1.55
N PRO A 21 14.87 1.04 -0.92
CA PRO A 21 14.13 -0.18 -1.32
C PRO A 21 12.75 -0.31 -0.65
N PHE A 22 12.20 0.76 -0.07
CA PHE A 22 11.01 0.71 0.78
C PHE A 22 9.76 1.33 0.15
N LEU A 23 9.82 1.81 -1.08
CA LEU A 23 8.64 2.25 -1.82
C LEU A 23 8.00 1.01 -2.45
N LEU A 24 6.80 0.64 -1.97
CA LEU A 24 6.15 -0.63 -2.29
C LEU A 24 4.87 -0.48 -3.13
N VAL A 25 4.72 0.63 -3.84
CA VAL A 25 3.61 0.86 -4.76
C VAL A 25 4.16 1.30 -6.09
N ASP A 26 3.84 0.56 -7.16
CA ASP A 26 4.40 0.81 -8.49
C ASP A 26 3.52 1.71 -9.35
N LYS A 27 2.20 1.54 -9.25
CA LYS A 27 1.23 2.40 -9.96
C LYS A 27 -0.13 2.34 -9.29
N VAL A 28 -0.95 3.36 -9.52
CA VAL A 28 -2.33 3.42 -9.04
C VAL A 28 -3.26 3.27 -10.22
N MET A 29 -4.20 2.33 -10.14
CA MET A 29 -5.16 2.04 -11.20
C MET A 29 -6.47 2.80 -11.03
N GLU A 30 -6.91 2.97 -9.78
CA GLU A 30 -8.12 3.72 -9.44
C GLU A 30 -7.92 4.42 -8.11
N VAL A 31 -8.47 5.62 -7.99
CA VAL A 31 -8.53 6.34 -6.72
C VAL A 31 -9.79 7.18 -6.67
N SER A 32 -10.49 7.13 -5.53
CA SER A 32 -11.68 7.95 -5.25
C SER A 32 -11.48 8.63 -3.89
N ASP A 33 -12.55 9.21 -3.34
CA ASP A 33 -12.48 9.84 -2.02
C ASP A 33 -12.32 8.82 -0.89
N ASN A 34 -12.71 7.56 -1.12
CA ASN A 34 -12.78 6.56 -0.05
C ASN A 34 -12.11 5.22 -0.40
N TYR A 35 -11.54 5.04 -1.59
CA TYR A 35 -10.79 3.83 -1.91
C TYR A 35 -9.70 4.08 -2.94
N ILE A 36 -8.74 3.16 -2.96
CA ILE A 36 -7.65 3.13 -3.93
C ILE A 36 -7.42 1.68 -4.38
N VAL A 37 -7.14 1.50 -5.67
CA VAL A 37 -6.66 0.23 -6.23
C VAL A 37 -5.28 0.50 -6.83
N ALA A 38 -4.28 -0.22 -6.35
CA ALA A 38 -2.90 -0.01 -6.76
C ALA A 38 -2.20 -1.33 -7.04
N ILE A 39 -1.07 -1.25 -7.72
CA ILE A 39 -0.27 -2.40 -8.13
C ILE A 39 1.10 -2.34 -7.48
N LYS A 40 1.54 -3.48 -6.98
CA LYS A 40 2.92 -3.77 -6.60
C LYS A 40 3.38 -5.00 -7.36
N ASN A 41 4.48 -4.90 -8.07
CA ASN A 41 5.11 -6.05 -8.70
C ASN A 41 6.18 -6.63 -7.78
N ALA A 42 6.07 -7.93 -7.48
CA ALA A 42 7.09 -8.63 -6.70
C ALA A 42 8.13 -9.18 -7.66
N THR A 43 9.34 -8.64 -7.62
CA THR A 43 10.43 -9.08 -8.49
C THR A 43 11.62 -9.59 -7.69
N PHE A 44 12.36 -10.56 -8.25
CA PHE A 44 13.53 -11.12 -7.58
C PHE A 44 14.64 -10.08 -7.36
N ASN A 45 14.56 -8.92 -7.99
CA ASN A 45 15.49 -7.81 -7.79
C ASN A 45 15.31 -7.08 -6.46
N GLU A 46 14.27 -7.40 -5.69
CA GLU A 46 14.01 -6.76 -4.41
C GLU A 46 14.86 -7.39 -3.31
N MET A 47 15.45 -6.55 -2.48
CA MET A 47 16.43 -6.98 -1.47
C MET A 47 15.86 -7.95 -0.44
N HIS A 48 14.58 -7.86 -0.10
CA HIS A 48 14.00 -8.72 0.93
C HIS A 48 13.97 -10.20 0.51
N PHE A 49 13.99 -10.50 -0.80
CA PHE A 49 14.04 -11.89 -1.26
C PHE A 49 15.40 -12.54 -1.06
N LEU A 50 16.47 -11.76 -0.90
CA LEU A 50 17.82 -12.31 -0.70
C LEU A 50 17.93 -13.02 0.64
N GLY A 51 17.27 -12.51 1.67
CA GLY A 51 17.31 -13.06 3.01
C GLY A 51 16.06 -13.82 3.44
N HIS A 52 14.98 -13.71 2.70
CA HIS A 52 13.68 -14.28 3.12
C HIS A 52 13.03 -15.11 1.98
N PHE A 53 13.53 -16.27 1.65
CA PHE A 53 14.72 -16.93 2.15
C PHE A 53 15.63 -17.29 0.98
N PRO A 54 16.94 -17.52 1.19
CA PRO A 54 17.87 -17.75 0.07
C PRO A 54 17.46 -18.86 -0.87
N GLU A 55 16.91 -19.96 -0.37
CA GLU A 55 16.50 -21.10 -1.20
C GLU A 55 15.02 -21.12 -1.56
N GLU A 56 14.20 -20.32 -0.87
CA GLU A 56 12.76 -20.20 -1.12
C GLU A 56 12.33 -18.76 -0.91
N PRO A 57 12.42 -17.90 -1.95
CA PRO A 57 12.08 -16.50 -1.80
C PRO A 57 10.59 -16.30 -1.65
N VAL A 58 10.20 -15.64 -0.56
CA VAL A 58 8.82 -15.30 -0.22
C VAL A 58 8.81 -13.86 0.29
N MET A 59 7.86 -13.07 -0.18
CA MET A 59 7.72 -11.71 0.33
C MET A 59 7.29 -11.76 1.80
N PRO A 60 8.03 -11.09 2.70
CA PRO A 60 7.62 -11.04 4.11
C PRO A 60 6.21 -10.49 4.26
N GLY A 61 5.37 -11.20 5.02
CA GLY A 61 3.96 -10.79 5.21
C GLY A 61 3.83 -9.39 5.79
N VAL A 62 4.73 -8.98 6.66
CA VAL A 62 4.72 -7.62 7.23
C VAL A 62 4.90 -6.55 6.15
N LEU A 63 5.53 -6.88 5.03
CA LEU A 63 5.67 -5.96 3.89
C LEU A 63 4.39 -5.89 3.06
N HIS A 64 3.53 -6.92 3.07
CA HIS A 64 2.19 -6.82 2.48
C HIS A 64 1.40 -5.73 3.20
N VAL A 65 1.47 -5.74 4.52
CA VAL A 65 0.79 -4.73 5.37
C VAL A 65 1.37 -3.34 5.11
N GLU A 66 2.70 -3.22 5.03
CA GLU A 66 3.35 -1.95 4.71
C GLU A 66 2.95 -1.43 3.33
N ALA A 67 2.87 -2.29 2.32
CA ALA A 67 2.44 -1.89 0.99
C ALA A 67 1.00 -1.35 0.99
N MET A 68 0.08 -2.02 1.69
CA MET A 68 -1.29 -1.52 1.87
C MET A 68 -1.32 -0.20 2.64
N ALA A 69 -0.44 -0.05 3.61
CA ALA A 69 -0.27 1.17 4.38
C ALA A 69 0.14 2.35 3.49
N GLN A 70 1.06 2.11 2.57
CA GLN A 70 1.48 3.11 1.60
C GLN A 70 0.35 3.48 0.64
N CYS A 71 -0.46 2.50 0.21
CA CYS A 71 -1.67 2.77 -0.57
C CYS A 71 -2.62 3.70 0.19
N ALA A 72 -2.83 3.45 1.47
CA ALA A 72 -3.67 4.32 2.31
C ALA A 72 -3.09 5.74 2.39
N GLY A 73 -1.77 5.86 2.49
CA GLY A 73 -1.09 7.15 2.45
C GLY A 73 -1.36 7.90 1.15
N ILE A 74 -1.28 7.22 0.02
CA ILE A 74 -1.59 7.82 -1.29
C ILE A 74 -3.06 8.28 -1.32
N LEU A 75 -3.98 7.42 -0.88
CA LEU A 75 -5.42 7.72 -0.86
C LEU A 75 -5.71 9.02 -0.10
N VAL A 76 -5.15 9.14 1.09
CA VAL A 76 -5.38 10.31 1.95
C VAL A 76 -4.68 11.55 1.43
N LEU A 77 -3.39 11.43 1.07
CA LEU A 77 -2.58 12.57 0.64
C LEU A 77 -2.98 13.11 -0.72
N SER A 78 -3.53 12.27 -1.61
CA SER A 78 -4.02 12.70 -2.91
C SER A 78 -5.19 13.69 -2.83
N GLN A 79 -5.87 13.74 -1.67
CA GLN A 79 -7.00 14.64 -1.43
C GLN A 79 -6.58 15.97 -0.83
N LYS A 80 -5.28 16.14 -0.54
CA LYS A 80 -4.74 17.38 0.05
C LYS A 80 -4.21 18.31 -1.04
N GLU A 81 -4.41 19.62 -0.86
CA GLU A 81 -3.83 20.62 -1.77
C GLU A 81 -2.31 20.62 -1.72
N ASP A 82 -1.75 20.49 -0.51
CA ASP A 82 -0.30 20.40 -0.30
C ASP A 82 0.02 19.10 0.45
N PRO A 83 0.19 17.97 -0.27
CA PRO A 83 0.47 16.68 0.37
C PRO A 83 1.71 16.68 1.26
N LYS A 84 2.74 17.45 0.89
CA LYS A 84 4.00 17.51 1.65
C LYS A 84 3.86 18.21 2.99
N ALA A 85 2.76 18.94 3.21
CA ALA A 85 2.48 19.59 4.49
C ALA A 85 1.96 18.62 5.56
N TYR A 86 1.73 17.36 5.20
CA TYR A 86 1.14 16.37 6.10
C TYR A 86 2.04 15.16 6.27
N SER A 87 1.95 14.55 7.46
CA SER A 87 2.56 13.25 7.75
C SER A 87 1.47 12.28 8.18
N THR A 88 1.69 10.99 7.91
CA THR A 88 0.77 9.93 8.32
C THR A 88 1.50 8.97 9.24
N TYR A 89 0.86 8.63 10.36
CA TYR A 89 1.41 7.71 11.35
C TYR A 89 0.40 6.60 11.63
N PHE A 90 0.88 5.36 11.66
CA PHE A 90 0.04 4.26 12.08
C PHE A 90 -0.11 4.23 13.59
N LEU A 91 -1.34 4.15 14.03
CA LEU A 91 -1.68 4.00 15.44
C LEU A 91 -1.99 2.56 15.81
N LYS A 92 -2.53 1.79 14.85
CA LYS A 92 -3.01 0.45 15.13
C LYS A 92 -3.06 -0.36 13.84
N ILE A 93 -2.69 -1.64 13.94
CA ILE A 93 -2.87 -2.64 12.91
C ILE A 93 -3.61 -3.80 13.59
N ASP A 94 -4.68 -4.29 12.96
CA ASP A 94 -5.58 -5.26 13.58
C ASP A 94 -6.12 -6.24 12.54
N ASN A 95 -6.57 -7.41 13.01
CA ASN A 95 -7.22 -8.42 12.17
C ASN A 95 -6.44 -8.75 10.90
N VAL A 96 -5.13 -8.90 11.03
CA VAL A 96 -4.25 -9.27 9.91
C VAL A 96 -4.34 -10.77 9.70
N LYS A 97 -4.62 -11.17 8.44
CA LYS A 97 -4.64 -12.58 8.06
C LYS A 97 -3.80 -12.77 6.79
N PHE A 98 -2.85 -13.69 6.87
CA PHE A 98 -2.00 -14.09 5.74
C PHE A 98 -2.55 -15.41 5.19
N ARG A 99 -3.18 -15.35 4.02
CA ARG A 99 -3.88 -16.50 3.44
C ARG A 99 -3.07 -17.22 2.37
N ASN A 100 -2.25 -16.50 1.62
CA ASN A 100 -1.43 -17.04 0.55
C ASN A 100 -0.09 -16.33 0.50
N LYS A 101 0.94 -17.08 0.10
CA LYS A 101 2.28 -16.54 -0.10
C LYS A 101 2.33 -15.63 -1.34
N ILE A 102 3.19 -14.64 -1.30
CA ILE A 102 3.56 -13.83 -2.46
C ILE A 102 5.02 -14.13 -2.78
N VAL A 103 5.28 -14.51 -4.03
CA VAL A 103 6.60 -14.95 -4.48
C VAL A 103 7.08 -14.07 -5.64
N PRO A 104 8.39 -14.06 -5.96
CA PRO A 104 8.88 -13.29 -7.11
C PRO A 104 8.15 -13.67 -8.39
N GLY A 105 7.79 -12.68 -9.19
CA GLY A 105 6.99 -12.85 -10.40
C GLY A 105 5.50 -12.55 -10.21
N ASP A 106 5.03 -12.49 -8.97
CA ASP A 106 3.64 -12.16 -8.70
C ASP A 106 3.37 -10.65 -8.91
N THR A 107 2.19 -10.36 -9.44
CA THR A 107 1.65 -9.00 -9.48
C THR A 107 0.58 -8.90 -8.41
N ILE A 108 0.77 -7.97 -7.49
CA ILE A 108 -0.11 -7.77 -6.35
C ILE A 108 -1.08 -6.63 -6.68
N VAL A 109 -2.37 -6.93 -6.62
CA VAL A 109 -3.42 -5.89 -6.69
C VAL A 109 -3.82 -5.57 -5.26
N MET A 110 -3.65 -4.33 -4.85
CA MET A 110 -4.01 -3.87 -3.51
C MET A 110 -5.26 -3.02 -3.60
N LYS A 111 -6.28 -3.40 -2.85
CA LYS A 111 -7.48 -2.59 -2.68
C LYS A 111 -7.57 -2.14 -1.24
N VAL A 112 -7.55 -0.83 -1.04
CA VAL A 112 -7.53 -0.22 0.29
C VAL A 112 -8.63 0.81 0.37
N MET A 113 -9.41 0.79 1.44
CA MET A 113 -10.59 1.63 1.58
C MET A 113 -10.72 2.22 2.97
N LEU A 114 -11.31 3.41 3.02
CA LEU A 114 -11.76 4.00 4.27
C LEU A 114 -13.07 3.31 4.67
N THR A 115 -13.15 2.83 5.92
CA THR A 115 -14.37 2.18 6.43
C THR A 115 -15.33 3.20 7.03
N THR A 116 -14.82 4.37 7.41
CA THR A 116 -15.60 5.51 7.92
C THR A 116 -14.99 6.80 7.36
N PRO A 117 -15.75 7.91 7.34
CA PRO A 117 -15.17 9.20 6.99
C PRO A 117 -14.02 9.57 7.94
N ILE A 118 -13.02 10.27 7.42
CA ILE A 118 -11.91 10.77 8.24
C ILE A 118 -12.45 11.82 9.21
N ARG A 119 -12.15 11.64 10.49
CA ARG A 119 -12.56 12.58 11.55
C ARG A 119 -11.37 12.90 12.44
N ARG A 120 -11.10 14.19 12.65
CA ARG A 120 -9.99 14.68 13.49
C ARG A 120 -8.64 14.08 13.07
N GLY A 121 -8.46 13.89 11.75
CA GLY A 121 -7.26 13.31 11.21
C GLY A 121 -7.14 11.80 11.41
N LEU A 122 -8.17 11.11 11.92
CA LEU A 122 -8.16 9.65 12.07
C LEU A 122 -8.79 8.97 10.86
N ALA A 123 -8.04 8.06 10.25
CA ALA A 123 -8.48 7.26 9.13
C ALA A 123 -8.57 5.79 9.54
N ASN A 124 -9.76 5.22 9.43
CA ASN A 124 -10.01 3.80 9.63
C ASN A 124 -9.98 3.11 8.27
N ILE A 125 -9.11 2.13 8.12
CA ILE A 125 -8.74 1.57 6.83
C ILE A 125 -8.90 0.07 6.86
N LYS A 126 -9.40 -0.49 5.74
CA LYS A 126 -9.37 -1.93 5.47
C LYS A 126 -8.67 -2.16 4.14
N GLY A 127 -7.77 -3.12 4.10
CA GLY A 127 -6.98 -3.42 2.91
C GLY A 127 -6.93 -4.90 2.57
N TYR A 128 -6.79 -5.16 1.27
CA TYR A 128 -6.64 -6.50 0.70
C TYR A 128 -5.50 -6.49 -0.31
N CYS A 129 -4.69 -7.55 -0.26
CA CYS A 129 -3.75 -7.88 -1.35
C CYS A 129 -4.30 -9.08 -2.10
N PHE A 130 -4.40 -8.96 -3.43
CA PHE A 130 -4.82 -10.06 -4.31
C PHE A 130 -3.66 -10.46 -5.23
N VAL A 131 -3.51 -11.75 -5.43
CA VAL A 131 -2.61 -12.31 -6.45
C VAL A 131 -3.41 -13.36 -7.23
N ASN A 132 -3.44 -13.23 -8.55
CA ASN A 132 -4.21 -14.12 -9.44
C ASN A 132 -5.69 -14.28 -9.00
N GLY A 133 -6.30 -13.20 -8.54
CA GLY A 133 -7.70 -13.17 -8.12
C GLY A 133 -7.96 -13.77 -6.73
N LYS A 134 -6.93 -14.21 -6.02
CA LYS A 134 -7.05 -14.77 -4.66
C LYS A 134 -6.52 -13.80 -3.62
N ILE A 135 -7.17 -13.73 -2.47
CA ILE A 135 -6.69 -12.92 -1.35
C ILE A 135 -5.40 -13.53 -0.79
N ALA A 136 -4.31 -12.78 -0.85
CA ALA A 136 -3.06 -13.15 -0.20
C ALA A 136 -3.04 -12.66 1.25
N THR A 137 -3.50 -11.44 1.49
CA THR A 137 -3.47 -10.82 2.83
C THR A 137 -4.64 -9.87 2.97
N GLU A 138 -5.16 -9.77 4.19
CA GLU A 138 -6.12 -8.74 4.58
C GLU A 138 -5.70 -8.13 5.90
N ALA A 139 -6.01 -6.85 6.10
CA ALA A 139 -5.65 -6.13 7.31
C ALA A 139 -6.59 -4.95 7.55
N GLU A 140 -6.73 -4.58 8.82
CA GLU A 140 -7.37 -3.34 9.26
C GLU A 140 -6.31 -2.45 9.89
N MET A 141 -6.40 -1.15 9.66
CA MET A 141 -5.42 -0.17 10.15
C MET A 141 -6.11 1.11 10.58
N VAL A 142 -5.51 1.78 11.55
CA VAL A 142 -5.90 3.15 11.93
C VAL A 142 -4.67 4.04 11.75
N ALA A 143 -4.82 5.09 10.97
CA ALA A 143 -3.77 6.07 10.73
C ALA A 143 -4.16 7.45 11.25
N GLN A 144 -3.18 8.19 11.73
CA GLN A 144 -3.32 9.59 12.11
C GLN A 144 -2.68 10.45 11.04
N ILE A 145 -3.44 11.42 10.54
CA ILE A 145 -2.94 12.40 9.57
C ILE A 145 -2.70 13.70 10.33
N VAL A 146 -1.47 14.19 10.27
CA VAL A 146 -1.04 15.36 11.04
C VAL A 146 -0.42 16.38 10.09
N LYS A 147 -0.85 17.63 10.22
CA LYS A 147 -0.21 18.72 9.49
C LYS A 147 1.13 19.04 10.13
N ASN A 148 2.19 19.10 9.32
CA ASN A 148 3.53 19.42 9.79
C ASN A 148 3.61 20.88 10.26
N LYS A 149 4.42 21.10 11.27
CA LYS A 149 4.66 22.45 11.79
C LYS A 149 5.53 23.27 10.83
#